data_c5934421d4370d5a27a6f44ad2aa5dcf
#
_entry.id   c5934421d4370d5a27a6f44ad2aa5dcf
#
_cell.length_a   1.000
_cell.length_b   1.000
_cell.length_c   1.000
_cell.angle_alpha   90.00
_cell.angle_beta   90.00
_cell.angle_gamma   90.00
#
_symmetry.space_group_name_H-M   'P 1'
#
loop_
_entity.id
_entity.type
_entity.pdbx_description
1 polymer ?
#
loop_
_entity_poly.entity_id
_entity_poly.type
_entity_poly.pdbx_seq_one_letter_code
_entity_poly.pdbx_strand_id
1 'polypeptide(L)'
;MIKSFKNALTEAVFNDETRKGFPADLIKVARRKLGYLNAAATLADLRVPPANRLEALKGDRRGQHSIRVNDQFRICFIWTPEGPKDVEFVDYH
;
A
#
# COMPACT_ATOMS: atom_id res chain seq x y z
N MET A 1 7.25 10.10 1.02
CA MET A 1 6.69 9.88 2.39
C MET A 1 5.18 9.75 2.33
N ILE A 2 4.66 8.72 3.00
CA ILE A 2 3.21 8.53 3.06
C ILE A 2 2.54 9.73 3.73
N LYS A 3 1.50 10.25 3.12
CA LYS A 3 0.79 11.45 3.60
C LYS A 3 -0.36 11.12 4.53
N SER A 4 -1.07 10.03 4.26
CA SER A 4 -2.20 9.62 5.08
C SER A 4 -2.54 8.16 4.86
N PHE A 5 -3.23 7.57 5.82
CA PHE A 5 -3.78 6.20 5.73
C PHE A 5 -5.30 6.29 5.72
N LYS A 6 -5.92 5.41 4.96
CA LYS A 6 -7.37 5.38 4.88
C LYS A 6 -8.01 4.76 6.11
N ASN A 7 -7.29 3.88 6.82
CA ASN A 7 -7.80 3.26 8.02
C ASN A 7 -6.69 3.04 9.06
N ALA A 8 -7.12 2.89 10.32
CA ALA A 8 -6.21 2.75 11.44
C ALA A 8 -5.42 1.45 11.39
N LEU A 9 -6.00 0.40 10.80
CA LEU A 9 -5.33 -0.90 10.74
C LEU A 9 -4.07 -0.83 9.87
N THR A 10 -4.16 -0.22 8.71
CA THR A 10 -3.01 -0.05 7.81
C THR A 10 -1.94 0.82 8.46
N GLU A 11 -2.35 1.90 9.12
CA GLU A 11 -1.43 2.78 9.83
C GLU A 11 -0.70 2.05 10.95
N ALA A 12 -1.41 1.22 11.71
CA ALA A 12 -0.83 0.44 12.81
C ALA A 12 0.24 -0.52 12.30
N VAL A 13 0.00 -1.17 11.16
CA VAL A 13 0.98 -2.08 10.57
C VAL A 13 2.24 -1.30 10.17
N PHE A 14 2.07 -0.13 9.58
CA PHE A 14 3.21 0.71 9.20
C PHE A 14 4.03 1.15 10.42
N ASN A 15 3.35 1.47 11.52
CA ASN A 15 3.98 1.95 12.75
C ASN A 15 4.46 0.82 13.69
N ASP A 16 4.39 -0.43 13.22
CA ASP A 16 4.81 -1.60 14.00
C ASP A 16 3.97 -1.78 15.27
N GLU A 17 2.68 -1.49 15.16
CA GLU A 17 1.73 -1.71 16.24
C GLU A 17 0.92 -2.97 15.96
N THR A 18 0.87 -3.91 16.91
CA THR A 18 0.11 -5.14 16.74
C THR A 18 -1.37 -4.87 16.92
N ARG A 19 -2.18 -5.31 15.94
CA ARG A 19 -3.62 -5.18 16.00
C ARG A 19 -4.32 -6.45 15.54
N LYS A 20 -5.46 -6.76 16.17
CA LYS A 20 -6.33 -7.83 15.73
C LYS A 20 -6.94 -7.47 14.37
N GLY A 21 -7.21 -8.48 13.57
CA GLY A 21 -7.86 -8.32 12.28
C GLY A 21 -6.92 -8.20 11.11
N PHE A 22 -5.62 -8.08 11.36
CA PHE A 22 -4.62 -8.12 10.29
C PHE A 22 -4.02 -9.52 10.20
N PRO A 23 -3.91 -10.11 8.98
CA PRO A 23 -3.31 -11.44 8.85
C PRO A 23 -1.86 -11.45 9.35
N ALA A 24 -1.61 -12.21 10.43
CA ALA A 24 -0.33 -12.19 11.11
C ALA A 24 0.84 -12.58 10.18
N ASP A 25 0.60 -13.53 9.28
CA ASP A 25 1.62 -14.01 8.34
C ASP A 25 1.95 -12.98 7.25
N LEU A 26 1.15 -11.94 7.10
CA LEU A 26 1.36 -10.90 6.09
C LEU A 26 1.95 -9.61 6.66
N ILE A 27 2.08 -9.47 7.98
CA ILE A 27 2.56 -8.23 8.60
C ILE A 27 3.93 -7.85 8.05
N LYS A 28 4.84 -8.80 7.99
CA LYS A 28 6.22 -8.52 7.55
C LYS A 28 6.28 -8.05 6.10
N VAL A 29 5.58 -8.72 5.20
CA VAL A 29 5.59 -8.35 3.78
C VAL A 29 4.83 -7.03 3.57
N ALA A 30 3.72 -6.83 4.29
CA ALA A 30 2.96 -5.58 4.19
C ALA A 30 3.79 -4.39 4.66
N ARG A 31 4.51 -4.52 5.77
CA ARG A 31 5.39 -3.45 6.26
C ARG A 31 6.49 -3.13 5.27
N ARG A 32 7.08 -4.14 4.65
CA ARG A 32 8.10 -3.94 3.63
C ARG A 32 7.53 -3.14 2.44
N LYS A 33 6.32 -3.52 1.98
CA LYS A 33 5.66 -2.83 0.87
C LYS A 33 5.28 -1.40 1.22
N LEU A 34 4.78 -1.17 2.44
CA LEU A 34 4.51 0.17 2.94
C LEU A 34 5.79 1.01 2.99
N GLY A 35 6.91 0.38 3.33
CA GLY A 35 8.21 1.03 3.31
C GLY A 35 8.60 1.51 1.91
N TYR A 36 8.31 0.73 0.86
CA TYR A 36 8.54 1.15 -0.52
C TYR A 36 7.71 2.39 -0.85
N LEU A 37 6.43 2.40 -0.44
CA LEU A 37 5.58 3.57 -0.64
C LEU A 37 6.14 4.80 0.06
N ASN A 38 6.59 4.61 1.30
CA ASN A 38 7.11 5.72 2.11
C ASN A 38 8.39 6.30 1.51
N ALA A 39 9.21 5.47 0.89
CA ALA A 39 10.51 5.88 0.34
C ALA A 39 10.43 6.40 -1.09
N ALA A 40 9.36 6.12 -1.82
CA ALA A 40 9.28 6.46 -3.24
C ALA A 40 9.25 7.97 -3.45
N ALA A 41 10.12 8.46 -4.33
CA ALA A 41 10.14 9.86 -4.73
C ALA A 41 9.18 10.11 -5.89
N THR A 42 8.99 9.12 -6.76
CA THR A 42 8.07 9.19 -7.89
C THR A 42 7.21 7.93 -7.93
N LEU A 43 6.07 8.02 -8.61
CA LEU A 43 5.22 6.85 -8.80
C LEU A 43 5.98 5.73 -9.52
N ALA A 44 6.83 6.06 -10.48
CA ALA A 44 7.60 5.08 -11.24
C ALA A 44 8.56 4.26 -10.36
N ASP A 45 9.01 4.81 -9.24
CA ASP A 45 9.88 4.09 -8.31
C ASP A 45 9.23 2.81 -7.79
N LEU A 46 7.90 2.79 -7.76
CA LEU A 46 7.14 1.64 -7.27
C LEU A 46 7.05 0.48 -8.28
N ARG A 47 7.61 0.66 -9.46
CA ARG A 47 7.76 -0.45 -10.42
C ARG A 47 8.85 -1.41 -10.01
N VAL A 48 9.68 -1.03 -9.03
CA VAL A 48 10.78 -1.86 -8.54
C VAL A 48 10.53 -2.17 -7.06
N PRO A 49 10.60 -3.42 -6.65
CA PRO A 49 10.82 -4.63 -7.47
C PRO A 49 9.62 -4.95 -8.36
N PRO A 50 9.83 -5.66 -9.47
CA PRO A 50 8.73 -6.02 -10.39
C PRO A 50 7.58 -6.76 -9.73
N ALA A 51 7.85 -7.48 -8.65
CA ALA A 51 6.81 -8.19 -7.89
C ALA A 51 5.75 -7.25 -7.29
N ASN A 52 6.03 -5.95 -7.19
CA ASN A 52 5.04 -4.96 -6.74
C ASN A 52 3.85 -4.88 -7.70
N ARG A 53 4.06 -5.16 -8.98
CA ARG A 53 3.01 -5.08 -10.00
C ARG A 53 2.21 -3.80 -9.88
N LEU A 54 2.90 -2.66 -9.93
CA LEU A 54 2.25 -1.35 -9.89
C LEU A 54 1.16 -1.28 -10.95
N GLU A 55 -0.04 -0.87 -10.55
CA GLU A 55 -1.20 -0.90 -11.41
C GLU A 55 -2.09 0.31 -11.16
N ALA A 56 -2.54 0.97 -12.23
CA ALA A 56 -3.56 2.00 -12.14
C ALA A 56 -4.94 1.32 -12.08
N LEU A 57 -5.76 1.73 -11.13
CA LEU A 57 -7.04 1.11 -10.88
C LEU A 57 -8.18 1.78 -11.66
N LYS A 58 -9.26 1.04 -11.87
CA LYS A 58 -10.42 1.47 -12.64
C LYS A 58 -11.69 1.38 -11.81
N GLY A 59 -12.82 1.79 -12.40
CA GLY A 59 -14.12 1.70 -11.75
C GLY A 59 -14.20 2.57 -10.51
N ASP A 60 -14.66 1.99 -9.41
CA ASP A 60 -14.84 2.71 -8.15
C ASP A 60 -13.53 3.19 -7.54
N ARG A 61 -12.41 2.64 -8.00
CA ARG A 61 -11.08 3.03 -7.51
C ARG A 61 -10.32 3.88 -8.52
N ARG A 62 -10.99 4.45 -9.49
CA ARG A 62 -10.36 5.34 -10.47
C ARG A 62 -9.59 6.45 -9.77
N GLY A 63 -8.37 6.71 -10.24
CA GLY A 63 -7.48 7.69 -9.61
C GLY A 63 -6.54 7.10 -8.58
N GLN A 64 -6.75 5.82 -8.24
CA GLN A 64 -5.86 5.10 -7.34
C GLN A 64 -4.89 4.21 -8.11
N HIS A 65 -3.81 3.86 -7.44
CA HIS A 65 -2.86 2.83 -7.88
C HIS A 65 -2.77 1.77 -6.80
N SER A 66 -2.22 0.62 -7.14
CA SER A 66 -1.97 -0.42 -6.15
C SER A 66 -0.63 -1.08 -6.39
N ILE A 67 -0.06 -1.61 -5.30
CA ILE A 67 1.06 -2.55 -5.37
C ILE A 67 0.62 -3.85 -4.71
N ARG A 68 1.16 -4.96 -5.23
CA ARG A 68 0.77 -6.30 -4.82
C ARG A 68 1.46 -6.70 -3.52
N VAL A 69 0.70 -7.30 -2.60
CA VAL A 69 1.24 -7.95 -1.40
C VAL A 69 1.36 -9.46 -1.67
N ASN A 70 0.25 -10.07 -2.11
CA ASN A 70 0.19 -11.48 -2.54
C ASN A 70 -0.97 -11.64 -3.52
N ASP A 71 -1.39 -12.88 -3.80
CA ASP A 71 -2.47 -13.13 -4.77
C ASP A 71 -3.82 -12.58 -4.33
N GLN A 72 -4.01 -12.36 -3.04
CA GLN A 72 -5.28 -11.91 -2.47
C GLN A 72 -5.27 -10.43 -2.09
N PHE A 73 -4.16 -9.92 -1.59
CA PHE A 73 -4.11 -8.59 -1.00
C PHE A 73 -3.26 -7.63 -1.81
N ARG A 74 -3.69 -6.37 -1.83
CA ARG A 74 -2.94 -5.27 -2.42
C ARG A 74 -2.97 -4.07 -1.50
N ILE A 75 -2.03 -3.14 -1.71
CA ILE A 75 -2.04 -1.85 -1.02
C ILE A 75 -2.45 -0.81 -2.06
N CYS A 76 -3.58 -0.15 -1.81
CA CYS A 76 -4.13 0.88 -2.69
C CYS A 76 -3.80 2.26 -2.14
N PHE A 77 -3.62 3.23 -3.03
CA PHE A 77 -3.24 4.59 -2.63
C PHE A 77 -3.51 5.56 -3.76
N ILE A 78 -3.55 6.85 -3.42
CA ILE A 78 -3.61 7.94 -4.40
C ILE A 78 -2.23 8.60 -4.41
N TRP A 79 -1.60 8.68 -5.58
CA TRP A 79 -0.31 9.35 -5.70
C TRP A 79 -0.51 10.86 -5.78
N THR A 80 0.26 11.61 -4.99
CA THR A 80 0.30 13.07 -5.06
C THR A 80 1.75 13.52 -5.21
N PRO A 81 2.01 14.77 -5.64
CA PRO A 81 3.38 15.28 -5.71
C PRO A 81 4.14 15.22 -4.38
N GLU A 82 3.43 15.22 -3.26
CA GLU A 82 4.02 15.13 -1.92
C GLU A 82 4.16 13.69 -1.42
N GLY A 83 3.62 12.72 -2.15
CA GLY A 83 3.68 11.31 -1.80
C GLY A 83 2.32 10.63 -1.84
N PRO A 84 2.28 9.32 -1.53
CA PRO A 84 1.02 8.59 -1.54
C PRO A 84 0.13 8.97 -0.37
N LYS A 85 -1.17 9.09 -0.63
CA LYS A 85 -2.18 9.37 0.41
C LYS A 85 -3.29 8.32 0.37
N ASP A 86 -4.09 8.29 1.43
CA ASP A 86 -5.20 7.33 1.59
C ASP A 86 -4.74 5.90 1.38
N VAL A 87 -3.61 5.56 1.97
CA VAL A 87 -2.99 4.25 1.85
C VAL A 87 -3.82 3.21 2.58
N GLU A 88 -4.15 2.12 1.89
CA GLU A 88 -5.08 1.13 2.39
C GLU A 88 -4.66 -0.28 1.97
N PHE A 89 -4.55 -1.18 2.96
CA PHE A 89 -4.37 -2.61 2.72
C PHE A 89 -5.74 -3.21 2.46
N VAL A 90 -5.93 -3.86 1.32
CA VAL A 90 -7.24 -4.38 0.90
C VAL A 90 -7.16 -5.80 0.40
N ASP A 91 -8.27 -6.53 0.63
CA ASP A 91 -8.54 -7.83 0.00
C ASP A 91 -9.08 -7.50 -1.40
N TYR A 92 -8.27 -7.70 -2.41
CA TYR A 92 -8.56 -7.23 -3.76
C TYR A 92 -8.83 -8.41 -4.69
N HIS A 93 -10.07 -8.54 -5.09
CA HIS A 93 -10.50 -9.56 -6.04
C HIS A 93 -11.08 -8.94 -7.28
#